data_8858dfe5534a932f8efbffcd1f883acb
#
_entry.id   8858dfe5534a932f8efbffcd1f883acb
#
_cell.length_a   1.000
_cell.length_b   1.000
_cell.length_c   1.000
_cell.angle_alpha   90.00
_cell.angle_beta   90.00
_cell.angle_gamma   90.00
#
_symmetry.space_group_name_H-M   'P 1'
#
loop_
_entity.id
_entity.type
_entity.pdbx_description
1 polymer ?
#
loop_
_entity_poly.entity_id
_entity_poly.type
_entity_poly.pdbx_seq_one_letter_code
_entity_poly.pdbx_strand_id
1 'polypeptide(L)'
;VDIVQLDRAAVLESVRVVRSADPGDWDRPSPCSGWTLRRLVEHMGAQHLGFAAAARGQGAGAAVWRTRSYANDPAARYREAADVVLDAFAEPDVLERRFTLPEIDASATFAASTAIGFHFIDYVVHSWDAAASLGLRTGFPADVVEAALPIALRVPGGEARVRPGAAFRPALPAGGAAGSGSADAFRLVLSALGRSPDWSPPPGG
;
A
#
# COMPACT_ATOMS: atom_id res chain seq x y z
N VAL A 1 19.42 -3.83 -1.61
CA VAL A 1 18.64 -3.38 -0.43
C VAL A 1 17.70 -4.52 -0.06
N ASP A 2 17.61 -4.81 1.25
CA ASP A 2 16.74 -5.86 1.79
C ASP A 2 15.26 -5.42 1.68
N ILE A 3 14.36 -6.38 1.37
CA ILE A 3 12.92 -6.12 1.20
C ILE A 3 12.29 -5.56 2.49
N VAL A 4 12.78 -5.91 3.67
CA VAL A 4 12.32 -5.38 4.96
C VAL A 4 12.64 -3.88 5.06
N GLN A 5 13.82 -3.46 4.62
CA GLN A 5 14.22 -2.04 4.64
C GLN A 5 13.44 -1.22 3.60
N LEU A 6 13.18 -1.79 2.43
CA LEU A 6 12.34 -1.16 1.40
C LEU A 6 10.91 -0.97 1.89
N ASP A 7 10.33 -2.02 2.49
CA ASP A 7 9.01 -1.97 3.08
C ASP A 7 8.92 -0.93 4.21
N ARG A 8 9.92 -0.93 5.11
CA ARG A 8 10.01 0.06 6.18
C ARG A 8 9.99 1.49 5.62
N ALA A 9 10.73 1.76 4.55
CA ALA A 9 10.75 3.08 3.93
C ALA A 9 9.37 3.47 3.37
N ALA A 10 8.67 2.53 2.71
CA ALA A 10 7.32 2.75 2.19
C ALA A 10 6.31 3.00 3.32
N VAL A 11 6.35 2.22 4.40
CA VAL A 11 5.48 2.40 5.57
C VAL A 11 5.72 3.74 6.25
N LEU A 12 6.98 4.13 6.47
CA LEU A 12 7.31 5.43 7.10
C LEU A 12 6.87 6.61 6.23
N GLU A 13 6.96 6.50 4.92
CA GLU A 13 6.43 7.52 4.01
C GLU A 13 4.90 7.61 4.09
N SER A 14 4.19 6.49 4.15
CA SER A 14 2.74 6.49 4.35
C SER A 14 2.33 7.17 5.66
N VAL A 15 3.06 6.90 6.74
CA VAL A 15 2.85 7.56 8.03
C VAL A 15 3.09 9.07 7.95
N ARG A 16 4.15 9.50 7.26
CA ARG A 16 4.43 10.92 7.04
C ARG A 16 3.27 11.61 6.33
N VAL A 17 2.77 10.98 5.26
CA VAL A 17 1.64 11.51 4.48
C VAL A 17 0.37 11.58 5.32
N VAL A 18 -0.02 10.49 5.97
CA VAL A 18 -1.26 10.41 6.77
C VAL A 18 -1.24 11.42 7.92
N ARG A 19 -0.09 11.66 8.55
CA ARG A 19 0.07 12.67 9.60
C ARG A 19 -0.10 14.11 9.11
N SER A 20 -0.05 14.36 7.82
CA SER A 20 -0.24 15.70 7.24
C SER A 20 -1.72 16.04 7.00
N ALA A 21 -2.64 15.11 7.26
CA ALA A 21 -4.07 15.34 7.11
C ALA A 21 -4.63 16.18 8.24
N ASP A 22 -5.35 17.23 7.89
CA ASP A 22 -6.13 18.03 8.82
C ASP A 22 -7.49 17.37 9.13
N PRO A 23 -8.18 17.74 10.21
CA PRO A 23 -9.48 17.17 10.58
C PRO A 23 -10.53 17.19 9.46
N GLY A 24 -10.49 18.19 8.56
CA GLY A 24 -11.41 18.33 7.44
C GLY A 24 -11.04 17.51 6.20
N ASP A 25 -9.87 16.86 6.16
CA ASP A 25 -9.41 16.16 4.98
C ASP A 25 -9.93 14.71 4.86
N TRP A 26 -10.44 14.16 5.96
CA TRP A 26 -10.79 12.74 6.03
C TRP A 26 -11.90 12.30 5.07
N ASP A 27 -12.75 13.22 4.66
CA ASP A 27 -13.85 12.96 3.72
C ASP A 27 -13.48 13.26 2.26
N ARG A 28 -12.24 13.73 1.99
CA ARG A 28 -11.75 13.93 0.63
C ARG A 28 -11.76 12.64 -0.17
N PRO A 29 -12.10 12.69 -1.46
CA PRO A 29 -12.02 11.54 -2.35
C PRO A 29 -10.57 11.07 -2.50
N SER A 30 -10.40 9.78 -2.75
CA SER A 30 -9.09 9.18 -3.03
C SER A 30 -9.04 8.60 -4.46
N PRO A 31 -7.84 8.33 -5.00
CA PRO A 31 -7.69 7.58 -6.25
C PRO A 31 -8.32 6.19 -6.23
N CYS A 32 -8.51 5.62 -5.04
CA CYS A 32 -9.28 4.39 -4.84
C CYS A 32 -10.78 4.71 -5.00
N SER A 33 -11.32 4.48 -6.21
CA SER A 33 -12.67 4.87 -6.58
C SER A 33 -13.75 4.49 -5.56
N GLY A 34 -14.53 5.47 -5.15
CA GLY A 34 -15.58 5.32 -4.14
C GLY A 34 -15.07 5.29 -2.70
N TRP A 35 -13.78 5.56 -2.46
CA TRP A 35 -13.23 5.65 -1.13
C TRP A 35 -12.85 7.08 -0.78
N THR A 36 -13.14 7.47 0.45
CA THR A 36 -12.58 8.68 1.07
C THR A 36 -11.17 8.38 1.59
N LEU A 37 -10.41 9.43 1.91
CA LEU A 37 -9.12 9.30 2.59
C LEU A 37 -9.24 8.50 3.89
N ARG A 38 -10.28 8.72 4.69
CA ARG A 38 -10.57 7.95 5.91
C ARG A 38 -10.66 6.47 5.62
N ARG A 39 -11.49 6.07 4.65
CA ARG A 39 -11.67 4.67 4.30
C ARG A 39 -10.39 4.02 3.79
N LEU A 40 -9.61 4.76 3.01
CA LEU A 40 -8.29 4.30 2.55
C LEU A 40 -7.36 4.04 3.74
N VAL A 41 -7.24 4.99 4.66
CA VAL A 41 -6.34 4.89 5.83
C VAL A 41 -6.80 3.78 6.79
N GLU A 42 -8.10 3.58 6.97
CA GLU A 42 -8.66 2.46 7.74
C GLU A 42 -8.33 1.11 7.11
N HIS A 43 -8.41 1.01 5.77
CA HIS A 43 -8.00 -0.18 5.02
C HIS A 43 -6.51 -0.45 5.17
N MET A 44 -5.68 0.55 4.93
CA MET A 44 -4.22 0.44 5.08
C MET A 44 -3.84 -0.04 6.49
N GLY A 45 -4.46 0.52 7.54
CA GLY A 45 -4.22 0.07 8.91
C GLY A 45 -4.64 -1.38 9.16
N ALA A 46 -5.74 -1.84 8.56
CA ALA A 46 -6.15 -3.24 8.65
C ALA A 46 -5.13 -4.18 7.97
N GLN A 47 -4.58 -3.77 6.82
CA GLN A 47 -3.53 -4.53 6.14
C GLN A 47 -2.26 -4.61 7.00
N HIS A 48 -1.80 -3.52 7.62
CA HIS A 48 -0.68 -3.57 8.58
C HIS A 48 -0.90 -4.63 9.66
N LEU A 49 -2.06 -4.64 10.31
CA LEU A 49 -2.35 -5.60 11.37
C LEU A 49 -2.45 -7.04 10.86
N GLY A 50 -3.03 -7.24 9.68
CA GLY A 50 -3.11 -8.54 9.03
C GLY A 50 -1.73 -9.11 8.67
N PHE A 51 -0.87 -8.31 8.05
CA PHE A 51 0.49 -8.71 7.71
C PHE A 51 1.36 -8.94 8.94
N ALA A 52 1.22 -8.12 9.99
CA ALA A 52 1.90 -8.36 11.27
C ALA A 52 1.47 -9.69 11.90
N ALA A 53 0.18 -10.01 11.89
CA ALA A 53 -0.34 -11.29 12.36
C ALA A 53 0.18 -12.45 11.49
N ALA A 54 0.24 -12.28 10.16
CA ALA A 54 0.79 -13.27 9.24
C ALA A 54 2.28 -13.55 9.51
N ALA A 55 3.08 -12.51 9.77
CA ALA A 55 4.49 -12.65 10.14
C ALA A 55 4.68 -13.43 11.43
N ARG A 56 3.71 -13.39 12.34
CA ARG A 56 3.69 -14.13 13.63
C ARG A 56 2.95 -15.46 13.56
N GLY A 57 2.63 -15.95 12.34
CA GLY A 57 1.94 -17.23 12.14
C GLY A 57 0.43 -17.21 12.43
N GLN A 58 -0.18 -16.04 12.57
CA GLN A 58 -1.60 -15.85 12.93
C GLN A 58 -2.44 -15.29 11.77
N GLY A 59 -1.92 -15.26 10.55
CA GLY A 59 -2.53 -14.64 9.37
C GLY A 59 -3.78 -15.35 8.84
N ALA A 60 -4.02 -16.63 9.20
CA ALA A 60 -5.16 -17.40 8.69
C ALA A 60 -6.53 -16.90 9.19
N GLY A 61 -6.57 -16.18 10.31
CA GLY A 61 -7.81 -15.70 10.91
C GLY A 61 -8.38 -14.47 10.19
N ALA A 62 -9.58 -14.56 9.62
CA ALA A 62 -10.22 -13.43 8.92
C ALA A 62 -10.39 -12.17 9.80
N ALA A 63 -10.43 -12.31 11.12
CA ALA A 63 -10.62 -11.20 12.03
C ALA A 63 -9.43 -10.21 12.07
N VAL A 64 -8.21 -10.68 11.78
CA VAL A 64 -7.00 -9.82 11.80
C VAL A 64 -6.94 -8.89 10.59
N TRP A 65 -7.63 -9.23 9.50
CA TRP A 65 -7.71 -8.46 8.25
C TRP A 65 -8.89 -7.48 8.21
N ARG A 66 -9.73 -7.50 9.26
CA ARG A 66 -10.95 -6.69 9.26
C ARG A 66 -10.64 -5.21 9.43
N THR A 67 -11.12 -4.39 8.50
CA THR A 67 -11.11 -2.94 8.63
C THR A 67 -11.87 -2.50 9.90
N ARG A 68 -11.28 -1.58 10.64
CA ARG A 68 -11.84 -0.99 11.85
C ARG A 68 -12.01 0.51 11.65
N SER A 69 -13.06 1.09 12.21
CA SER A 69 -13.26 2.53 12.14
C SER A 69 -12.27 3.29 13.00
N TYR A 70 -11.70 4.34 12.42
CA TYR A 70 -10.79 5.29 13.07
C TYR A 70 -11.50 6.62 13.36
N ALA A 71 -12.71 6.55 13.93
CA ALA A 71 -13.60 7.70 14.15
C ALA A 71 -12.92 8.88 14.86
N ASN A 72 -12.08 8.56 15.88
CA ASN A 72 -11.41 9.55 16.71
C ASN A 72 -9.93 9.56 16.47
N ASP A 73 -9.30 10.38 15.77
CA ASP A 73 -7.87 10.44 15.48
C ASP A 73 -7.37 9.31 14.53
N PRO A 74 -7.78 9.37 13.25
CA PRO A 74 -7.34 8.38 12.25
C PRO A 74 -5.81 8.32 12.10
N ALA A 75 -5.11 9.44 12.22
CA ALA A 75 -3.66 9.49 12.04
C ALA A 75 -2.91 8.74 13.17
N ALA A 76 -3.33 8.90 14.43
CA ALA A 76 -2.73 8.17 15.54
C ALA A 76 -3.01 6.67 15.43
N ARG A 77 -4.26 6.27 15.12
CA ARG A 77 -4.62 4.86 14.95
C ARG A 77 -3.88 4.19 13.81
N TYR A 78 -3.71 4.91 12.71
CA TYR A 78 -2.91 4.42 11.60
C TYR A 78 -1.44 4.23 12.00
N ARG A 79 -0.86 5.19 12.73
CA ARG A 79 0.51 5.10 13.21
C ARG A 79 0.70 3.90 14.13
N GLU A 80 -0.22 3.65 15.06
CA GLU A 80 -0.19 2.47 15.94
C GLU A 80 -0.15 1.17 15.11
N ALA A 81 -0.98 1.05 14.07
CA ALA A 81 -0.99 -0.11 13.19
C ALA A 81 0.32 -0.26 12.39
N ALA A 82 0.89 0.85 11.92
CA ALA A 82 2.18 0.86 11.23
C ALA A 82 3.32 0.40 12.14
N ASP A 83 3.35 0.85 13.40
CA ASP A 83 4.37 0.43 14.35
C ASP A 83 4.30 -1.10 14.60
N VAL A 84 3.09 -1.67 14.68
CA VAL A 84 2.89 -3.12 14.87
C VAL A 84 3.48 -3.94 13.72
N VAL A 85 3.31 -3.53 12.47
CA VAL A 85 3.88 -4.28 11.32
C VAL A 85 5.38 -4.06 11.20
N LEU A 86 5.87 -2.86 11.48
CA LEU A 86 7.32 -2.58 11.49
C LEU A 86 8.04 -3.44 12.52
N ASP A 87 7.47 -3.58 13.72
CA ASP A 87 8.01 -4.45 14.77
C ASP A 87 7.97 -5.93 14.34
N ALA A 88 6.86 -6.38 13.74
CA ALA A 88 6.73 -7.77 13.30
C ALA A 88 7.72 -8.13 12.18
N PHE A 89 7.98 -7.20 11.25
CA PHE A 89 8.95 -7.44 10.18
C PHE A 89 10.40 -7.25 10.62
N ALA A 90 10.64 -6.62 11.78
CA ALA A 90 11.95 -6.51 12.39
C ALA A 90 12.31 -7.69 13.32
N GLU A 91 11.38 -8.62 13.56
CA GLU A 91 11.65 -9.79 14.39
C GLU A 91 12.78 -10.65 13.81
N PRO A 92 13.63 -11.26 14.65
CA PRO A 92 14.65 -12.21 14.19
C PRO A 92 14.03 -13.30 13.32
N ASP A 93 14.77 -13.73 12.31
CA ASP A 93 14.41 -14.86 11.42
C ASP A 93 13.08 -14.69 10.67
N VAL A 94 12.56 -13.45 10.58
CA VAL A 94 11.29 -13.18 9.87
C VAL A 94 11.33 -13.65 8.42
N LEU A 95 12.48 -13.52 7.74
CA LEU A 95 12.64 -13.91 6.33
C LEU A 95 12.67 -15.44 6.12
N GLU A 96 12.88 -16.23 7.18
CA GLU A 96 12.81 -17.70 7.15
C GLU A 96 11.38 -18.23 7.29
N ARG A 97 10.44 -17.37 7.68
CA ARG A 97 9.04 -17.72 7.94
C ARG A 97 8.22 -17.84 6.65
N ARG A 98 7.05 -18.44 6.81
CA ARG A 98 6.01 -18.48 5.77
C ARG A 98 4.76 -17.78 6.29
N PHE A 99 4.15 -16.94 5.44
CA PHE A 99 2.96 -16.17 5.75
C PHE A 99 1.73 -16.80 5.12
N THR A 100 0.63 -16.85 5.86
CA THR A 100 -0.71 -17.17 5.34
C THR A 100 -1.44 -15.87 5.05
N LEU A 101 -1.82 -15.65 3.78
CA LEU A 101 -2.45 -14.44 3.28
C LEU A 101 -3.76 -14.79 2.58
N PRO A 102 -4.87 -15.00 3.33
CA PRO A 102 -6.14 -15.50 2.77
C PRO A 102 -6.76 -14.58 1.72
N GLU A 103 -6.49 -13.28 1.79
CA GLU A 103 -6.99 -12.32 0.80
C GLU A 103 -6.31 -12.47 -0.57
N ILE A 104 -5.12 -13.08 -0.61
CA ILE A 104 -4.37 -13.36 -1.84
C ILE A 104 -4.68 -14.79 -2.32
N ASP A 105 -4.43 -15.77 -1.47
CA ASP A 105 -4.74 -17.18 -1.72
C ASP A 105 -4.91 -17.92 -0.38
N ALA A 106 -6.15 -18.31 -0.08
CA ALA A 106 -6.49 -18.98 1.17
C ALA A 106 -5.92 -20.42 1.27
N SER A 107 -5.50 -21.01 0.15
CA SER A 107 -4.97 -22.37 0.06
C SER A 107 -3.43 -22.43 0.13
N ALA A 108 -2.75 -21.29 0.03
CA ALA A 108 -1.30 -21.21 -0.07
C ALA A 108 -0.65 -20.50 1.13
N THR A 109 0.63 -20.78 1.31
CA THR A 109 1.52 -19.96 2.14
C THR A 109 2.63 -19.38 1.28
N PHE A 110 3.07 -18.19 1.61
CA PHE A 110 4.09 -17.45 0.87
C PHE A 110 5.40 -17.37 1.65
N ALA A 111 6.53 -17.44 0.99
CA ALA A 111 7.81 -17.09 1.61
C ALA A 111 7.73 -15.64 2.13
N ALA A 112 8.31 -15.37 3.29
CA ALA A 112 8.23 -14.05 3.92
C ALA A 112 8.72 -12.93 3.00
N SER A 113 9.81 -13.14 2.25
CA SER A 113 10.32 -12.15 1.29
C SER A 113 9.29 -11.80 0.20
N THR A 114 8.52 -12.78 -0.26
CA THR A 114 7.43 -12.57 -1.24
C THR A 114 6.25 -11.83 -0.59
N ALA A 115 5.85 -12.26 0.60
CA ALA A 115 4.74 -11.65 1.34
C ALA A 115 5.03 -10.20 1.72
N ILE A 116 6.24 -9.90 2.22
CA ILE A 116 6.69 -8.53 2.50
C ILE A 116 6.76 -7.72 1.20
N GLY A 117 7.13 -8.34 0.08
CA GLY A 117 7.08 -7.70 -1.24
C GLY A 117 5.67 -7.29 -1.68
N PHE A 118 4.64 -8.07 -1.33
CA PHE A 118 3.24 -7.69 -1.55
C PHE A 118 2.83 -6.49 -0.69
N HIS A 119 3.22 -6.50 0.59
CA HIS A 119 2.98 -5.39 1.49
C HIS A 119 3.72 -4.12 1.02
N PHE A 120 4.97 -4.25 0.65
CA PHE A 120 5.79 -3.15 0.14
C PHE A 120 5.14 -2.44 -1.05
N ILE A 121 4.74 -3.20 -2.09
CA ILE A 121 4.17 -2.58 -3.30
C ILE A 121 2.82 -1.94 -3.03
N ASP A 122 2.02 -2.52 -2.13
CA ASP A 122 0.76 -1.96 -1.70
C ASP A 122 0.96 -0.61 -1.00
N TYR A 123 1.96 -0.51 -0.12
CA TYR A 123 2.27 0.73 0.60
C TYR A 123 2.96 1.79 -0.25
N VAL A 124 3.72 1.42 -1.26
CA VAL A 124 4.21 2.39 -2.27
C VAL A 124 3.04 3.06 -2.98
N VAL A 125 2.03 2.30 -3.39
CA VAL A 125 0.88 2.83 -4.11
C VAL A 125 -0.09 3.57 -3.19
N HIS A 126 -0.43 3.00 -2.05
CA HIS A 126 -1.37 3.62 -1.13
C HIS A 126 -0.82 4.88 -0.44
N SER A 127 0.51 4.99 -0.24
CA SER A 127 1.11 6.26 0.16
C SER A 127 0.86 7.36 -0.88
N TRP A 128 0.96 7.00 -2.16
CA TRP A 128 0.63 7.93 -3.23
C TRP A 128 -0.88 8.24 -3.28
N ASP A 129 -1.74 7.24 -3.13
CA ASP A 129 -3.19 7.43 -3.09
C ASP A 129 -3.57 8.43 -1.98
N ALA A 130 -2.99 8.30 -0.78
CA ALA A 130 -3.21 9.21 0.33
C ALA A 130 -2.63 10.61 0.06
N ALA A 131 -1.41 10.69 -0.49
CA ALA A 131 -0.78 11.96 -0.84
C ALA A 131 -1.59 12.71 -1.90
N ALA A 132 -2.05 12.03 -2.95
CA ALA A 132 -2.87 12.60 -4.00
C ALA A 132 -4.20 13.15 -3.45
N SER A 133 -4.85 12.44 -2.51
CA SER A 133 -6.06 12.93 -1.82
C SER A 133 -5.83 14.26 -1.10
N LEU A 134 -4.63 14.45 -0.56
CA LEU A 134 -4.23 15.65 0.18
C LEU A 134 -3.61 16.74 -0.72
N GLY A 135 -3.42 16.48 -2.02
CA GLY A 135 -2.69 17.37 -2.91
C GLY A 135 -1.19 17.43 -2.62
N LEU A 136 -0.64 16.41 -1.97
CA LEU A 136 0.76 16.29 -1.61
C LEU A 136 1.52 15.38 -2.60
N ARG A 137 2.85 15.39 -2.47
CA ARG A 137 3.74 14.46 -3.19
C ARG A 137 4.37 13.47 -2.20
N THR A 138 4.58 12.26 -2.67
CA THR A 138 5.40 11.28 -1.96
C THR A 138 6.88 11.59 -2.14
N GLY A 139 7.69 11.31 -1.09
CA GLY A 139 9.12 11.53 -1.05
C GLY A 139 9.92 10.22 -1.07
N PHE A 140 9.56 9.25 -1.90
CA PHE A 140 10.29 7.99 -1.96
C PHE A 140 11.72 8.18 -2.45
N PRO A 141 12.72 7.55 -1.77
CA PRO A 141 14.06 7.42 -2.30
C PRO A 141 14.09 6.67 -3.64
N ALA A 142 15.11 6.89 -4.45
CA ALA A 142 15.20 6.29 -5.78
C ALA A 142 15.23 4.76 -5.75
N ASP A 143 15.93 4.16 -4.78
CA ASP A 143 16.04 2.71 -4.60
C ASP A 143 14.69 2.05 -4.26
N VAL A 144 13.80 2.74 -3.55
CA VAL A 144 12.42 2.29 -3.29
C VAL A 144 11.64 2.23 -4.60
N VAL A 145 11.72 3.25 -5.43
CA VAL A 145 11.03 3.29 -6.73
C VAL A 145 11.58 2.24 -7.69
N GLU A 146 12.90 2.10 -7.76
CA GLU A 146 13.59 1.10 -8.58
C GLU A 146 13.20 -0.33 -8.17
N ALA A 147 13.08 -0.60 -6.88
CA ALA A 147 12.65 -1.90 -6.38
C ALA A 147 11.15 -2.16 -6.62
N ALA A 148 10.32 -1.13 -6.57
CA ALA A 148 8.87 -1.25 -6.77
C ALA A 148 8.50 -1.60 -8.22
N LEU A 149 9.22 -1.08 -9.20
CA LEU A 149 8.88 -1.24 -10.62
C LEU A 149 8.82 -2.71 -11.07
N PRO A 150 9.84 -3.56 -10.86
CA PRO A 150 9.77 -4.96 -11.27
C PRO A 150 8.67 -5.75 -10.52
N ILE A 151 8.32 -5.37 -9.29
CA ILE A 151 7.22 -6.00 -8.56
C ILE A 151 5.88 -5.59 -9.19
N ALA A 152 5.66 -4.30 -9.44
CA ALA A 152 4.46 -3.79 -10.07
C ALA A 152 4.18 -4.43 -11.44
N LEU A 153 5.21 -4.61 -12.26
CA LEU A 153 5.10 -5.23 -13.59
C LEU A 153 4.77 -6.73 -13.55
N ARG A 154 5.04 -7.42 -12.43
CA ARG A 154 4.71 -8.84 -12.25
C ARG A 154 3.31 -9.07 -11.66
N VAL A 155 2.62 -8.04 -11.18
CA VAL A 155 1.26 -8.20 -10.67
C VAL A 155 0.36 -8.73 -11.80
N PRO A 156 -0.32 -9.89 -11.60
CA PRO A 156 -1.14 -10.49 -12.64
C PRO A 156 -2.20 -9.54 -13.18
N GLY A 157 -2.44 -9.55 -14.48
CA GLY A 157 -3.47 -8.78 -15.17
C GLY A 157 -4.77 -9.57 -15.36
N GLY A 158 -5.59 -9.12 -16.33
CA GLY A 158 -6.81 -9.82 -16.76
C GLY A 158 -7.91 -9.80 -15.71
N GLU A 159 -8.67 -10.90 -15.61
CA GLU A 159 -9.84 -11.02 -14.75
C GLU A 159 -9.55 -10.77 -13.26
N ALA A 160 -8.35 -11.09 -12.80
CA ALA A 160 -7.94 -10.84 -11.41
C ALA A 160 -8.07 -9.37 -11.00
N ARG A 161 -8.00 -8.43 -11.96
CA ARG A 161 -8.05 -6.98 -11.69
C ARG A 161 -9.41 -6.33 -11.93
N VAL A 162 -10.39 -7.06 -12.47
CA VAL A 162 -11.75 -6.53 -12.72
C VAL A 162 -12.80 -7.06 -11.76
N ARG A 163 -12.47 -8.10 -10.99
CA ARG A 163 -13.38 -8.67 -9.99
C ARG A 163 -13.58 -7.70 -8.81
N PRO A 164 -14.75 -7.75 -8.13
CA PRO A 164 -14.96 -7.02 -6.88
C PRO A 164 -13.88 -7.37 -5.85
N GLY A 165 -13.36 -6.35 -5.17
CA GLY A 165 -12.31 -6.54 -4.15
C GLY A 165 -10.89 -6.76 -4.70
N ALA A 166 -10.66 -6.59 -6.02
CA ALA A 166 -9.32 -6.64 -6.57
C ALA A 166 -8.42 -5.57 -5.94
N ALA A 167 -7.22 -5.97 -5.49
CA ALA A 167 -6.24 -5.08 -4.86
C ALA A 167 -5.80 -3.95 -5.82
N PHE A 168 -5.65 -4.28 -7.10
CA PHE A 168 -5.25 -3.32 -8.13
C PHE A 168 -6.23 -3.34 -9.31
N ARG A 169 -6.40 -2.19 -9.97
CA ARG A 169 -7.18 -2.07 -11.19
C ARG A 169 -6.39 -2.51 -12.43
N PRO A 170 -7.04 -2.73 -13.58
CA PRO A 170 -6.34 -2.96 -14.83
C PRO A 170 -5.28 -1.90 -15.09
N ALA A 171 -4.13 -2.34 -15.61
CA ALA A 171 -3.04 -1.43 -15.95
C ALA A 171 -3.50 -0.39 -16.95
N LEU A 172 -3.06 0.84 -16.76
CA LEU A 172 -3.27 1.95 -17.69
C LEU A 172 -2.14 1.98 -18.73
N PRO A 173 -2.39 2.51 -19.94
CA PRO A 173 -1.32 2.78 -20.88
C PRO A 173 -0.22 3.63 -20.21
N ALA A 174 1.03 3.28 -20.44
CA ALA A 174 2.16 4.09 -20.02
C ALA A 174 2.15 5.39 -20.85
N GLY A 175 1.45 6.40 -20.38
CA GLY A 175 1.37 7.70 -21.05
C GLY A 175 2.73 8.39 -20.99
N GLY A 176 3.40 8.53 -22.15
CA GLY A 176 4.45 9.52 -22.36
C GLY A 176 5.67 9.49 -21.41
N ALA A 177 5.94 8.39 -20.72
CA ALA A 177 7.17 8.23 -19.92
C ALA A 177 8.37 8.08 -20.88
N ALA A 178 8.84 9.20 -21.40
CA ALA A 178 9.97 9.26 -22.34
C ALA A 178 11.33 9.46 -21.66
N GLY A 179 11.35 9.47 -20.32
CA GLY A 179 12.54 9.69 -19.49
C GLY A 179 13.05 8.45 -18.77
N SER A 180 14.31 8.48 -18.35
CA SER A 180 14.97 7.40 -17.59
C SER A 180 15.12 7.71 -16.09
N GLY A 181 14.40 8.72 -15.59
CA GLY A 181 14.50 9.16 -14.20
C GLY A 181 13.57 8.42 -13.23
N SER A 182 13.85 8.52 -11.94
CA SER A 182 13.03 7.93 -10.86
C SER A 182 11.57 8.39 -10.92
N ALA A 183 11.30 9.63 -11.30
CA ALA A 183 9.94 10.15 -11.47
C ALA A 183 9.17 9.39 -12.56
N ASP A 184 9.80 9.08 -13.69
CA ASP A 184 9.18 8.34 -14.79
C ASP A 184 8.97 6.87 -14.38
N ALA A 185 9.93 6.26 -13.68
CA ALA A 185 9.78 4.92 -13.12
C ALA A 185 8.60 4.84 -12.16
N PHE A 186 8.40 5.86 -11.31
CA PHE A 186 7.26 5.90 -10.40
C PHE A 186 5.93 6.03 -11.15
N ARG A 187 5.85 6.86 -12.19
CA ARG A 187 4.66 6.93 -13.06
C ARG A 187 4.34 5.57 -13.69
N LEU A 188 5.36 4.80 -14.09
CA LEU A 188 5.17 3.45 -14.60
C LEU A 188 4.63 2.49 -13.52
N VAL A 189 5.14 2.55 -12.29
CA VAL A 189 4.59 1.79 -11.14
C VAL A 189 3.10 2.08 -10.98
N LEU A 190 2.71 3.35 -10.93
CA LEU A 190 1.32 3.77 -10.76
C LEU A 190 0.44 3.26 -11.92
N SER A 191 0.86 3.48 -13.16
CA SER A 191 0.11 3.03 -14.35
C SER A 191 -0.02 1.51 -14.40
N ALA A 192 1.05 0.76 -14.09
CA ALA A 192 1.03 -0.69 -14.03
C ALA A 192 0.03 -1.24 -13.00
N LEU A 193 -0.23 -0.48 -11.93
CA LEU A 193 -1.16 -0.84 -10.86
C LEU A 193 -2.53 -0.15 -10.98
N GLY A 194 -2.82 0.42 -12.16
CA GLY A 194 -4.13 0.99 -12.50
C GLY A 194 -4.40 2.34 -11.85
N ARG A 195 -3.36 3.10 -11.50
CA ARG A 195 -3.46 4.48 -11.03
C ARG A 195 -3.09 5.45 -12.12
N SER A 196 -3.92 6.49 -12.33
CA SER A 196 -3.58 7.61 -13.21
C SER A 196 -2.57 8.52 -12.49
N PRO A 197 -1.33 8.66 -12.99
CA PRO A 197 -0.35 9.53 -12.34
C PRO A 197 -0.75 11.00 -12.29
N ASP A 198 -1.71 11.40 -13.11
CA ASP A 198 -2.23 12.77 -13.20
C ASP A 198 -3.58 12.93 -12.46
N TRP A 199 -3.96 11.95 -11.65
CA TRP A 199 -5.17 12.05 -10.85
C TRP A 199 -5.10 13.24 -9.88
N SER A 200 -6.19 13.98 -9.82
CA SER A 200 -6.38 15.05 -8.84
C SER A 200 -7.78 14.93 -8.24
N PRO A 201 -8.00 15.37 -7.00
CA PRO A 201 -9.34 15.38 -6.44
C PRO A 201 -10.25 16.23 -7.31
N PRO A 202 -11.53 15.83 -7.48
CA PRO A 202 -12.49 16.67 -8.19
C PRO A 202 -12.56 18.06 -7.51
N PRO A 203 -12.77 19.13 -8.28
CA PRO A 203 -12.96 20.44 -7.69
C PRO A 203 -14.09 20.34 -6.67
N GLY A 204 -13.86 20.91 -5.48
CA GLY A 204 -14.76 20.80 -4.34
C GLY A 204 -16.18 21.21 -4.72
N GLY A 205 -17.15 20.34 -4.40
CA GLY A 205 -18.56 20.68 -4.41
C GLY A 205 -18.90 21.49 -3.16
#